data_c8402e3cf4b3daabac4a2d355fd4d942
#
_entry.id   c8402e3cf4b3daabac4a2d355fd4d942
#
_cell.length_a   1.000
_cell.length_b   1.000
_cell.length_c   1.000
_cell.angle_alpha   90.00
_cell.angle_beta   90.00
_cell.angle_gamma   90.00
#
_symmetry.space_group_name_H-M   'P 1'
#
loop_
_entity.id
_entity.type
_entity.pdbx_description
1 polymer ?
#
loop_
_entity_poly.entity_id
_entity_poly.type
_entity_poly.pdbx_seq_one_letter_code
_entity_poly.pdbx_strand_id
1 'polypeptide(L)'
;MNIDDLIDELIEREGGYVCHPADRGGPTRFGITEAVARAHGYAGAMADLPRDEAAAIYRRLYWLRPRFDQVAERTPRVAAELFDTGANMGPAVAATFPQRALTALNRGGTDYSDLVPDGRVGPATLAALDAFLDARGKRGGETVLLRALEALQGERYLRLAEKRPANEAFLYGWLANRIGSLSQS
;
A
#
# COMPACT_ATOMS: atom_id res chain seq x y z
N MET A 1 -0.41 -1.61 15.83
CA MET A 1 0.18 -2.30 14.66
C MET A 1 1.50 -1.60 14.34
N ASN A 2 2.59 -2.33 14.35
CA ASN A 2 3.93 -1.82 14.09
C ASN A 2 4.28 -2.02 12.61
N ILE A 3 4.96 -1.07 11.98
CA ILE A 3 5.40 -1.18 10.58
C ILE A 3 6.39 -2.36 10.39
N ASP A 4 7.17 -2.70 11.40
CA ASP A 4 8.11 -3.83 11.33
C ASP A 4 7.35 -5.15 11.18
N ASP A 5 6.25 -5.33 11.91
CA ASP A 5 5.39 -6.52 11.79
C ASP A 5 4.82 -6.65 10.38
N LEU A 6 4.35 -5.53 9.79
CA LEU A 6 3.81 -5.52 8.41
C LEU A 6 4.86 -5.86 7.36
N ILE A 7 6.08 -5.34 7.54
CA ILE A 7 7.20 -5.64 6.64
C ILE A 7 7.62 -7.10 6.77
N ASP A 8 7.67 -7.62 7.99
CA ASP A 8 8.01 -9.02 8.26
C ASP A 8 7.01 -9.97 7.62
N GLU A 9 5.72 -9.72 7.78
CA GLU A 9 4.65 -10.49 7.13
C GLU A 9 4.75 -10.43 5.59
N LEU A 10 5.09 -9.25 5.04
CA LEU A 10 5.28 -9.10 3.60
C LEU A 10 6.46 -9.94 3.11
N ILE A 11 7.62 -9.87 3.78
CA ILE A 11 8.83 -10.63 3.44
C ILE A 11 8.57 -12.15 3.51
N GLU A 12 7.80 -12.61 4.50
CA GLU A 12 7.42 -14.01 4.61
C GLU A 12 6.54 -14.48 3.44
N ARG A 13 5.60 -13.66 3.01
CA ARG A 13 4.74 -13.95 1.85
C ARG A 13 5.51 -14.00 0.53
N GLU A 14 6.47 -13.10 0.34
CA GLU A 14 7.27 -13.02 -0.90
C GLU A 14 8.27 -14.18 -1.04
N GLY A 15 8.64 -14.84 0.07
CA GLY A 15 9.43 -16.05 0.06
C GLY A 15 10.93 -15.85 -0.13
N GLY A 16 11.61 -16.96 -0.45
CA GLY A 16 13.06 -17.02 -0.51
C GLY A 16 13.68 -16.52 -1.82
N TYR A 17 14.87 -17.08 -2.12
CA TYR A 17 15.61 -16.76 -3.34
C TYR A 17 15.01 -17.50 -4.54
N VAL A 18 14.78 -16.77 -5.63
CA VAL A 18 14.33 -17.29 -6.92
C VAL A 18 15.24 -16.74 -8.02
N CYS A 19 15.75 -17.64 -8.88
CA CYS A 19 16.49 -17.28 -10.08
C CYS A 19 16.09 -18.25 -11.19
N HIS A 20 15.27 -17.78 -12.13
CA HIS A 20 14.87 -18.60 -13.26
C HIS A 20 15.44 -18.02 -14.57
N PRO A 21 16.13 -18.83 -15.40
CA PRO A 21 16.80 -18.36 -16.62
C PRO A 21 15.88 -17.65 -17.64
N ALA A 22 14.56 -17.95 -17.61
CA ALA A 22 13.57 -17.31 -18.46
C ALA A 22 12.95 -16.05 -17.84
N ASP A 23 13.29 -15.72 -16.59
CA ASP A 23 12.79 -14.52 -15.93
C ASP A 23 13.64 -13.30 -16.30
N ARG A 24 13.02 -12.36 -17.05
CA ARG A 24 13.67 -11.11 -17.43
C ARG A 24 13.97 -10.18 -16.26
N GLY A 25 13.41 -10.43 -15.10
CA GLY A 25 13.63 -9.65 -13.88
C GLY A 25 14.95 -9.99 -13.17
N GLY A 26 15.62 -11.08 -13.55
CA GLY A 26 16.83 -11.54 -12.91
C GLY A 26 16.61 -12.15 -11.52
N PRO A 27 17.72 -12.39 -10.77
CA PRO A 27 17.63 -12.96 -9.43
C PRO A 27 16.78 -12.10 -8.50
N THR A 28 15.92 -12.75 -7.72
CA THR A 28 15.02 -12.10 -6.77
C THR A 28 15.13 -12.80 -5.42
N ARG A 29 15.18 -12.06 -4.32
CA ARG A 29 15.10 -12.60 -2.97
C ARG A 29 14.17 -11.76 -2.13
N PHE A 30 13.29 -12.38 -1.35
CA PHE A 30 12.29 -11.69 -0.55
C PHE A 30 11.43 -10.70 -1.36
N GLY A 31 11.11 -11.01 -2.63
CA GLY A 31 10.40 -10.10 -3.53
C GLY A 31 11.24 -8.92 -4.07
N ILE A 32 12.50 -8.76 -3.60
CA ILE A 32 13.40 -7.70 -4.08
C ILE A 32 14.19 -8.21 -5.28
N THR A 33 14.03 -7.55 -6.43
CA THR A 33 14.83 -7.85 -7.63
C THR A 33 16.25 -7.31 -7.49
N GLU A 34 17.18 -7.89 -8.24
CA GLU A 34 18.58 -7.41 -8.24
C GLU A 34 18.68 -5.92 -8.59
N ALA A 35 17.94 -5.46 -9.58
CA ALA A 35 17.93 -4.04 -9.96
C ALA A 35 17.52 -3.13 -8.80
N VAL A 36 16.52 -3.52 -8.03
CA VAL A 36 16.07 -2.77 -6.84
C VAL A 36 17.13 -2.81 -5.75
N ALA A 37 17.71 -3.98 -5.45
CA ALA A 37 18.76 -4.11 -4.44
C ALA A 37 19.97 -3.23 -4.79
N ARG A 38 20.44 -3.26 -6.05
CA ARG A 38 21.56 -2.41 -6.52
C ARG A 38 21.23 -0.91 -6.41
N ALA A 39 20.04 -0.51 -6.78
CA ALA A 39 19.60 0.90 -6.67
C ALA A 39 19.58 1.40 -5.21
N HIS A 40 19.53 0.47 -4.23
CA HIS A 40 19.55 0.77 -2.79
C HIS A 40 20.92 0.51 -2.13
N GLY A 41 21.96 0.24 -2.94
CA GLY A 41 23.34 0.15 -2.47
C GLY A 41 23.81 -1.25 -2.10
N TYR A 42 22.96 -2.29 -2.22
CA TYR A 42 23.41 -3.67 -1.98
C TYR A 42 24.27 -4.15 -3.14
N ALA A 43 25.54 -4.53 -2.85
CA ALA A 43 26.51 -4.99 -3.84
C ALA A 43 26.80 -6.50 -3.78
N GLY A 44 26.28 -7.22 -2.78
CA GLY A 44 26.50 -8.64 -2.58
C GLY A 44 25.75 -9.53 -3.59
N ALA A 45 25.94 -10.86 -3.50
CA ALA A 45 25.17 -11.81 -4.28
C ALA A 45 23.69 -11.80 -3.83
N MET A 46 22.75 -11.87 -4.77
CA MET A 46 21.32 -11.84 -4.43
C MET A 46 20.88 -13.03 -3.57
N ALA A 47 21.56 -14.18 -3.72
CA ALA A 47 21.32 -15.32 -2.84
C ALA A 47 21.63 -15.04 -1.37
N ASP A 48 22.49 -14.07 -1.09
CA ASP A 48 22.94 -13.69 0.26
C ASP A 48 22.33 -12.37 0.75
N LEU A 49 21.37 -11.78 0.02
CA LEU A 49 20.70 -10.56 0.47
C LEU A 49 20.14 -10.75 1.89
N PRO A 50 20.62 -10.01 2.90
CA PRO A 50 20.12 -10.14 4.26
C PRO A 50 18.65 -9.71 4.39
N ARG A 51 17.92 -10.34 5.33
CA ARG A 51 16.51 -10.01 5.57
C ARG A 51 16.33 -8.56 6.03
N ASP A 52 17.23 -8.05 6.85
CA ASP A 52 17.20 -6.67 7.34
C ASP A 52 17.44 -5.64 6.22
N GLU A 53 18.29 -5.93 5.26
CA GLU A 53 18.46 -5.11 4.05
C GLU A 53 17.17 -5.10 3.21
N ALA A 54 16.53 -6.24 3.02
CA ALA A 54 15.24 -6.32 2.33
C ALA A 54 14.17 -5.50 3.08
N ALA A 55 14.13 -5.61 4.41
CA ALA A 55 13.21 -4.85 5.25
C ALA A 55 13.46 -3.32 5.15
N ALA A 56 14.72 -2.90 5.12
CA ALA A 56 15.08 -1.49 4.93
C ALA A 56 14.65 -0.95 3.56
N ILE A 57 14.79 -1.75 2.50
CA ILE A 57 14.32 -1.41 1.15
C ILE A 57 12.79 -1.27 1.13
N TYR A 58 12.05 -2.23 1.70
CA TYR A 58 10.59 -2.18 1.81
C TYR A 58 10.13 -0.94 2.58
N ARG A 59 10.73 -0.68 3.75
CA ARG A 59 10.45 0.52 4.55
C ARG A 59 10.64 1.79 3.74
N ARG A 60 11.75 1.90 3.01
CA ARG A 60 12.06 3.08 2.22
C ARG A 60 11.06 3.28 1.07
N LEU A 61 10.77 2.21 0.30
CA LEU A 61 9.98 2.29 -0.93
C LEU A 61 8.47 2.39 -0.68
N TYR A 62 7.95 1.67 0.31
CA TYR A 62 6.52 1.48 0.50
C TYR A 62 5.96 2.18 1.75
N TRP A 63 6.82 2.77 2.58
CA TRP A 63 6.40 3.48 3.78
C TRP A 63 6.89 4.93 3.81
N LEU A 64 8.20 5.18 3.78
CA LEU A 64 8.76 6.53 3.92
C LEU A 64 8.60 7.36 2.65
N ARG A 65 8.97 6.80 1.49
CA ARG A 65 8.90 7.53 0.21
C ARG A 65 7.47 7.97 -0.15
N PRO A 66 6.42 7.14 0.02
CA PRO A 66 5.03 7.57 -0.22
C PRO A 66 4.45 8.38 0.95
N ARG A 67 5.19 8.59 2.04
CA ARG A 67 4.78 9.30 3.27
C ARG A 67 3.61 8.64 4.01
N PHE A 68 3.56 7.33 4.00
CA PHE A 68 2.56 6.59 4.78
C PHE A 68 2.87 6.63 6.28
N ASP A 69 4.12 6.87 6.67
CA ASP A 69 4.54 7.22 8.02
C ASP A 69 3.78 8.44 8.56
N GLN A 70 3.61 9.49 7.75
CA GLN A 70 2.86 10.69 8.15
C GLN A 70 1.34 10.45 8.24
N VAL A 71 0.81 9.50 7.46
CA VAL A 71 -0.57 9.03 7.63
C VAL A 71 -0.70 8.25 8.94
N ALA A 72 0.30 7.44 9.31
CA ALA A 72 0.29 6.64 10.53
C ALA A 72 0.26 7.47 11.82
N GLU A 73 0.86 8.66 11.82
CA GLU A 73 0.78 9.61 12.94
C GLU A 73 -0.68 10.01 13.27
N ARG A 74 -1.56 9.95 12.28
CA ARG A 74 -2.98 10.34 12.36
C ARG A 74 -3.88 9.12 12.55
N THR A 75 -3.68 8.12 11.75
CA THR A 75 -4.52 6.92 11.65
C THR A 75 -3.67 5.70 11.24
N PRO A 76 -3.14 4.95 12.23
CA PRO A 76 -2.27 3.81 11.97
C PRO A 76 -2.91 2.71 11.11
N ARG A 77 -4.23 2.48 11.25
CA ARG A 77 -4.94 1.46 10.47
C ARG A 77 -5.05 1.83 8.99
N VAL A 78 -5.32 3.09 8.68
CA VAL A 78 -5.32 3.59 7.28
C VAL A 78 -3.93 3.47 6.68
N ALA A 79 -2.88 3.82 7.43
CA ALA A 79 -1.50 3.70 6.94
C ALA A 79 -1.11 2.24 6.66
N ALA A 80 -1.55 1.30 7.50
CA ALA A 80 -1.32 -0.13 7.28
C ALA A 80 -2.02 -0.63 6.00
N GLU A 81 -3.25 -0.21 5.75
CA GLU A 81 -3.99 -0.51 4.53
C GLU A 81 -3.29 0.07 3.29
N LEU A 82 -2.77 1.30 3.40
CA LEU A 82 -2.01 1.93 2.31
C LEU A 82 -0.69 1.21 2.05
N PHE A 83 -0.02 0.69 3.08
CA PHE A 83 1.18 -0.12 2.93
C PHE A 83 0.89 -1.43 2.20
N ASP A 84 -0.13 -2.20 2.63
CA ASP A 84 -0.49 -3.47 1.96
C ASP A 84 -0.94 -3.23 0.51
N THR A 85 -1.81 -2.25 0.28
CA THR A 85 -2.22 -1.84 -1.07
C THR A 85 -1.01 -1.38 -1.90
N GLY A 86 -0.09 -0.63 -1.30
CA GLY A 86 1.12 -0.13 -1.95
C GLY A 86 2.08 -1.24 -2.35
N ALA A 87 2.29 -2.22 -1.50
CA ALA A 87 3.10 -3.40 -1.80
C ALA A 87 2.53 -4.21 -2.98
N ASN A 88 1.21 -4.24 -3.12
CA ASN A 88 0.49 -5.05 -4.09
C ASN A 88 0.25 -4.34 -5.43
N MET A 89 -0.15 -3.07 -5.39
CA MET A 89 -0.58 -2.29 -6.57
C MET A 89 0.37 -1.15 -6.92
N GLY A 90 1.39 -0.92 -6.11
CA GLY A 90 2.30 0.21 -6.18
C GLY A 90 1.87 1.39 -5.31
N PRO A 91 2.81 2.08 -4.65
CA PRO A 91 2.52 3.15 -3.67
C PRO A 91 1.76 4.33 -4.26
N ALA A 92 2.01 4.67 -5.53
CA ALA A 92 1.30 5.76 -6.19
C ALA A 92 -0.19 5.44 -6.37
N VAL A 93 -0.53 4.18 -6.70
CA VAL A 93 -1.93 3.74 -6.79
C VAL A 93 -2.58 3.79 -5.41
N ALA A 94 -1.92 3.24 -4.39
CA ALA A 94 -2.41 3.27 -3.02
C ALA A 94 -2.70 4.70 -2.54
N ALA A 95 -1.84 5.66 -2.84
CA ALA A 95 -2.01 7.06 -2.47
C ALA A 95 -3.20 7.75 -3.18
N THR A 96 -3.63 7.28 -4.36
CA THR A 96 -4.85 7.82 -5.01
C THR A 96 -6.13 7.46 -4.26
N PHE A 97 -6.16 6.36 -3.52
CA PHE A 97 -7.36 5.89 -2.84
C PHE A 97 -7.83 6.84 -1.74
N PRO A 98 -6.99 7.24 -0.76
CA PRO A 98 -7.40 8.22 0.23
C PRO A 98 -7.75 9.57 -0.38
N GLN A 99 -7.05 10.01 -1.45
CA GLN A 99 -7.39 11.26 -2.14
C GLN A 99 -8.80 11.23 -2.73
N ARG A 100 -9.16 10.12 -3.41
CA ARG A 100 -10.51 9.91 -3.95
C ARG A 100 -11.56 9.78 -2.85
N ALA A 101 -11.27 9.00 -1.81
CA ALA A 101 -12.20 8.78 -0.71
C ALA A 101 -12.47 10.08 0.08
N LEU A 102 -11.43 10.83 0.42
CA LEU A 102 -11.55 12.10 1.11
C LEU A 102 -12.36 13.10 0.28
N THR A 103 -12.07 13.24 -1.02
CA THR A 103 -12.88 14.11 -1.92
C THR A 103 -14.36 13.71 -1.93
N ALA A 104 -14.66 12.41 -1.99
CA ALA A 104 -16.06 11.95 -1.97
C ALA A 104 -16.76 12.15 -0.61
N LEU A 105 -16.01 12.24 0.48
CA LEU A 105 -16.52 12.33 1.84
C LEU A 105 -16.58 13.78 2.40
N ASN A 106 -16.13 14.78 1.66
CA ASN A 106 -16.00 16.18 2.09
C ASN A 106 -17.31 17.02 2.07
N ARG A 107 -18.45 16.39 1.82
CA ARG A 107 -19.77 17.04 1.78
C ARG A 107 -19.86 18.20 0.77
N GLY A 108 -19.36 17.98 -0.43
CA GLY A 108 -19.37 19.00 -1.49
C GLY A 108 -18.41 20.17 -1.21
N GLY A 109 -17.26 19.90 -0.62
CA GLY A 109 -16.25 20.91 -0.30
C GLY A 109 -16.49 21.70 0.98
N THR A 110 -17.47 21.29 1.81
CA THR A 110 -17.81 22.01 3.06
C THR A 110 -16.72 21.84 4.13
N ASP A 111 -16.12 20.64 4.23
CA ASP A 111 -15.16 20.35 5.29
C ASP A 111 -13.72 20.74 4.89
N TYR A 112 -13.39 20.54 3.62
CA TYR A 112 -12.08 20.86 3.00
C TYR A 112 -12.21 20.86 1.48
N SER A 113 -11.21 21.39 0.78
CA SER A 113 -11.21 21.41 -0.70
C SER A 113 -11.00 20.01 -1.28
N ASP A 114 -11.55 19.78 -2.47
CA ASP A 114 -11.33 18.56 -3.24
C ASP A 114 -9.83 18.32 -3.50
N LEU A 115 -9.43 17.07 -3.47
CA LEU A 115 -8.07 16.64 -3.76
C LEU A 115 -7.94 16.17 -5.20
N VAL A 116 -6.83 16.49 -5.83
CA VAL A 116 -6.44 15.87 -7.10
C VAL A 116 -5.81 14.51 -6.78
N PRO A 117 -6.30 13.39 -7.35
CA PRO A 117 -5.74 12.05 -7.09
C PRO A 117 -4.44 11.85 -7.89
N ASP A 118 -3.40 12.57 -7.51
CA ASP A 118 -2.08 12.58 -8.17
C ASP A 118 -1.17 11.42 -7.74
N GLY A 119 -1.60 10.62 -6.76
CA GLY A 119 -0.83 9.50 -6.23
C GLY A 119 0.33 9.89 -5.30
N ARG A 120 0.25 11.07 -4.69
CA ARG A 120 1.27 11.60 -3.76
C ARG A 120 0.62 12.06 -2.47
N VAL A 121 1.03 11.48 -1.34
CA VAL A 121 0.64 12.01 -0.03
C VAL A 121 1.44 13.27 0.25
N GLY A 122 0.83 14.41 -0.05
CA GLY A 122 1.40 15.74 0.18
C GLY A 122 0.69 16.48 1.32
N PRO A 123 1.12 17.74 1.60
CA PRO A 123 0.50 18.56 2.65
C PRO A 123 -1.02 18.71 2.48
N ALA A 124 -1.52 18.84 1.25
CA ALA A 124 -2.94 18.95 0.99
C ALA A 124 -3.71 17.67 1.37
N THR A 125 -3.16 16.49 1.05
CA THR A 125 -3.76 15.21 1.42
C THR A 125 -3.80 15.03 2.94
N LEU A 126 -2.72 15.39 3.63
CA LEU A 126 -2.64 15.29 5.10
C LEU A 126 -3.58 16.28 5.77
N ALA A 127 -3.66 17.51 5.29
CA ALA A 127 -4.58 18.51 5.82
C ALA A 127 -6.06 18.11 5.62
N ALA A 128 -6.41 17.53 4.47
CA ALA A 128 -7.74 16.99 4.22
C ALA A 128 -8.06 15.80 5.15
N LEU A 129 -7.08 14.93 5.40
CA LEU A 129 -7.23 13.83 6.36
C LEU A 129 -7.46 14.35 7.78
N ASP A 130 -6.69 15.35 8.23
CA ASP A 130 -6.86 15.97 9.54
C ASP A 130 -8.27 16.59 9.66
N ALA A 131 -8.69 17.40 8.69
CA ALA A 131 -10.01 18.03 8.68
C ALA A 131 -11.16 17.00 8.64
N PHE A 132 -11.00 15.91 7.89
CA PHE A 132 -11.97 14.83 7.86
C PHE A 132 -12.10 14.14 9.21
N LEU A 133 -10.99 13.82 9.88
CA LEU A 133 -11.00 13.19 11.20
C LEU A 133 -11.59 14.11 12.27
N ASP A 134 -11.32 15.42 12.20
CA ASP A 134 -11.90 16.41 13.09
C ASP A 134 -13.43 16.53 12.89
N ALA A 135 -13.90 16.57 11.64
CA ALA A 135 -15.32 16.68 11.32
C ALA A 135 -16.14 15.41 11.64
N ARG A 136 -15.53 14.22 11.56
CA ARG A 136 -16.23 12.92 11.70
C ARG A 136 -15.92 12.18 13.00
N GLY A 137 -14.99 12.70 13.79
CA GLY A 137 -14.44 12.02 14.95
C GLY A 137 -13.42 10.94 14.54
N LYS A 138 -12.28 10.93 15.21
CA LYS A 138 -11.12 10.11 14.83
C LYS A 138 -11.47 8.64 14.57
N ARG A 139 -12.12 7.97 15.54
CA ARG A 139 -12.44 6.54 15.43
C ARG A 139 -13.49 6.22 14.35
N GLY A 140 -14.56 7.01 14.29
CA GLY A 140 -15.62 6.84 13.30
C GLY A 140 -15.14 7.16 11.88
N GLY A 141 -14.42 8.27 11.73
CA GLY A 141 -13.82 8.70 10.47
C GLY A 141 -12.82 7.67 9.94
N GLU A 142 -11.89 7.18 10.77
CA GLU A 142 -10.95 6.14 10.39
C GLU A 142 -11.66 4.89 9.85
N THR A 143 -12.70 4.41 10.56
CA THR A 143 -13.45 3.22 10.12
C THR A 143 -14.13 3.41 8.77
N VAL A 144 -14.75 4.58 8.54
CA VAL A 144 -15.41 4.89 7.27
C VAL A 144 -14.38 5.02 6.14
N LEU A 145 -13.25 5.67 6.42
CA LEU A 145 -12.17 5.82 5.44
C LEU A 145 -11.60 4.45 5.04
N LEU A 146 -11.31 3.57 6.00
CA LEU A 146 -10.87 2.19 5.72
C LEU A 146 -11.83 1.45 4.79
N ARG A 147 -13.13 1.48 5.06
CA ARG A 147 -14.14 0.86 4.20
C ARG A 147 -14.12 1.43 2.77
N ALA A 148 -13.88 2.73 2.64
CA ALA A 148 -13.77 3.36 1.33
C ALA A 148 -12.51 2.91 0.59
N LEU A 149 -11.37 2.73 1.28
CA LEU A 149 -10.14 2.21 0.70
C LEU A 149 -10.32 0.75 0.24
N GLU A 150 -10.89 -0.10 1.09
CA GLU A 150 -11.19 -1.50 0.78
C GLU A 150 -12.13 -1.63 -0.44
N ALA A 151 -13.15 -0.76 -0.54
CA ALA A 151 -14.04 -0.73 -1.69
C ALA A 151 -13.32 -0.35 -2.99
N LEU A 152 -12.41 0.64 -2.93
CA LEU A 152 -11.59 1.04 -4.07
C LEU A 152 -10.57 -0.02 -4.47
N GLN A 153 -10.02 -0.75 -3.52
CA GLN A 153 -9.11 -1.86 -3.75
C GLN A 153 -9.86 -3.03 -4.42
N GLY A 154 -11.02 -3.41 -3.90
CA GLY A 154 -11.87 -4.45 -4.49
C GLY A 154 -12.31 -4.13 -5.91
N GLU A 155 -12.76 -2.89 -6.14
CA GLU A 155 -13.11 -2.39 -7.48
C GLU A 155 -11.92 -2.50 -8.45
N ARG A 156 -10.73 -2.16 -8.00
CA ARG A 156 -9.54 -2.27 -8.83
C ARG A 156 -9.19 -3.72 -9.17
N TYR A 157 -9.35 -4.67 -8.25
CA TYR A 157 -9.15 -6.09 -8.54
C TYR A 157 -10.12 -6.60 -9.61
N LEU A 158 -11.40 -6.22 -9.50
CA LEU A 158 -12.41 -6.56 -10.52
C LEU A 158 -12.01 -6.01 -11.88
N ARG A 159 -11.65 -4.73 -11.98
CA ARG A 159 -11.18 -4.13 -13.24
C ARG A 159 -9.94 -4.80 -13.82
N LEU A 160 -9.02 -5.28 -12.98
CA LEU A 160 -7.82 -5.99 -13.47
C LEU A 160 -8.19 -7.34 -14.08
N ALA A 161 -9.18 -8.06 -13.52
CA ALA A 161 -9.70 -9.30 -14.08
C ALA A 161 -10.49 -9.04 -15.37
N GLU A 162 -11.39 -8.07 -15.39
CA GLU A 162 -12.17 -7.66 -16.57
C GLU A 162 -11.28 -7.30 -17.76
N LYS A 163 -10.17 -6.58 -17.51
CA LYS A 163 -9.22 -6.18 -18.56
C LYS A 163 -8.33 -7.31 -19.06
N ARG A 164 -8.10 -8.33 -18.24
CA ARG A 164 -7.21 -9.44 -18.55
C ARG A 164 -7.75 -10.73 -17.95
N PRO A 165 -8.42 -11.58 -18.76
CA PRO A 165 -9.04 -12.83 -18.29
C PRO A 165 -8.09 -13.75 -17.52
N ALA A 166 -6.78 -13.76 -17.82
CA ALA A 166 -5.79 -14.52 -17.07
C ALA A 166 -5.74 -14.14 -15.57
N ASN A 167 -6.19 -12.95 -15.19
CA ASN A 167 -6.23 -12.50 -13.80
C ASN A 167 -7.44 -13.08 -13.02
N GLU A 168 -8.45 -13.62 -13.71
CA GLU A 168 -9.62 -14.25 -13.06
C GLU A 168 -9.19 -15.41 -12.16
N ALA A 169 -8.14 -16.13 -12.53
CA ALA A 169 -7.58 -17.21 -11.71
C ALA A 169 -7.10 -16.75 -10.33
N PHE A 170 -6.76 -15.48 -10.17
CA PHE A 170 -6.24 -14.90 -8.93
C PHE A 170 -7.27 -14.07 -8.16
N LEU A 171 -8.34 -13.62 -8.82
CA LEU A 171 -9.31 -12.68 -8.29
C LEU A 171 -9.94 -13.15 -6.97
N TYR A 172 -10.35 -14.43 -6.91
CA TYR A 172 -10.94 -14.99 -5.68
C TYR A 172 -9.96 -14.85 -4.49
N GLY A 173 -8.70 -15.23 -4.68
CA GLY A 173 -7.68 -15.13 -3.64
C GLY A 173 -7.40 -13.68 -3.23
N TRP A 174 -7.38 -12.75 -4.18
CA TRP A 174 -7.21 -11.32 -3.87
C TRP A 174 -8.35 -10.80 -2.99
N LEU A 175 -9.60 -11.08 -3.35
CA LEU A 175 -10.76 -10.62 -2.58
C LEU A 175 -10.84 -11.31 -1.21
N ALA A 176 -10.59 -12.61 -1.14
CA ALA A 176 -10.71 -13.38 0.10
C ALA A 176 -9.64 -13.02 1.15
N ASN A 177 -8.43 -12.67 0.72
CA ASN A 177 -7.29 -12.50 1.62
C ASN A 177 -6.89 -11.05 1.87
N ARG A 178 -7.44 -10.10 1.09
CA ARG A 178 -6.98 -8.70 1.14
C ARG A 178 -8.07 -7.69 1.47
N ILE A 179 -9.33 -8.05 1.34
CA ILE A 179 -10.45 -7.16 1.66
C ILE A 179 -10.99 -7.51 3.05
N GLY A 180 -11.09 -6.50 3.91
CA GLY A 180 -11.65 -6.67 5.25
C GLY A 180 -10.67 -7.25 6.29
N SER A 181 -9.42 -7.52 5.94
CA SER A 181 -8.43 -8.11 6.86
C SER A 181 -8.11 -7.18 8.05
N LEU A 182 -8.10 -5.88 7.84
CA LEU A 182 -7.80 -4.87 8.87
C LEU A 182 -9.06 -4.31 9.57
N SER A 183 -10.25 -4.60 9.06
CA SER A 183 -11.51 -4.15 9.68
C SER A 183 -11.98 -5.04 10.83
N GLN A 184 -11.40 -6.23 10.99
CA GLN A 184 -11.78 -7.23 12.03
C GLN A 184 -10.90 -7.19 13.28
N SER A 185 -9.92 -6.27 13.37
CA SER A 185 -8.99 -6.11 14.51
C SER A 185 -9.35 -4.85 15.36
#